data_7f9522b331191316828afcf62d693d9e
#
_entry.id   7f9522b331191316828afcf62d693d9e
#
_cell.length_a   1.000
_cell.length_b   1.000
_cell.length_c   1.000
_cell.angle_alpha   90.00
_cell.angle_beta   90.00
_cell.angle_gamma   90.00
#
_symmetry.space_group_name_H-M   'P 1'
#
loop_
_entity.id
_entity.type
_entity.pdbx_description
1 polymer ?
#
loop_
_entity_poly.entity_id
_entity_poly.type
_entity_poly.pdbx_seq_one_letter_code
_entity_poly.pdbx_strand_id
1 'polypeptide(L)'
;MMNRTQQILIAIVALAVLGMLWFAGNDKDRSQEAATADAALAPASAASDVRGVPRNGTLDPVSIDPQRPADRLPQYQADAILDDYRNNPGAADDRYRGKYIIVEGVASGVRRGEADDVFVDIRTNDPNAVVRAQLLRRQICGPAGRVCEVEARATMVRRGQKVAVECNGAGLSDGTPLLSDCLLRGGAN
;
A
#
# COMPACT_ATOMS: atom_id res chain seq x y z
N MET A 1 -8.11 50.77 -12.71
CA MET A 1 -8.21 50.52 -14.17
C MET A 1 -7.31 49.32 -14.47
N MET A 2 -7.89 48.19 -14.80
CA MET A 2 -7.14 46.99 -15.16
C MET A 2 -6.49 47.16 -16.52
N ASN A 3 -5.22 46.80 -16.61
CA ASN A 3 -4.43 46.94 -17.81
C ASN A 3 -4.93 45.94 -18.88
N ARG A 4 -4.96 46.33 -20.16
CA ARG A 4 -5.46 45.46 -21.26
C ARG A 4 -4.80 44.09 -21.29
N THR A 5 -3.53 44.00 -20.92
CA THR A 5 -2.80 42.74 -20.81
C THR A 5 -3.35 41.82 -19.72
N GLN A 6 -3.80 42.37 -18.59
CA GLN A 6 -4.41 41.58 -17.53
C GLN A 6 -5.79 41.03 -17.91
N GLN A 7 -6.57 41.79 -18.67
CA GLN A 7 -7.87 41.33 -19.19
C GLN A 7 -7.71 40.17 -20.16
N ILE A 8 -6.71 40.21 -21.02
CA ILE A 8 -6.42 39.14 -22.00
C ILE A 8 -5.98 37.85 -21.26
N LEU A 9 -5.12 37.96 -20.24
CA LEU A 9 -4.68 36.80 -19.44
C LEU A 9 -5.85 36.13 -18.70
N ILE A 10 -6.75 36.91 -18.11
CA ILE A 10 -7.92 36.36 -17.43
C ILE A 10 -8.85 35.64 -18.39
N ALA A 11 -9.06 36.20 -19.60
CA ALA A 11 -9.89 35.58 -20.63
C ALA A 11 -9.31 34.23 -21.12
N ILE A 12 -7.98 34.14 -21.28
CA ILE A 12 -7.30 32.89 -21.71
C ILE A 12 -7.44 31.80 -20.62
N VAL A 13 -7.25 32.16 -19.34
CA VAL A 13 -7.40 31.22 -18.22
C VAL A 13 -8.83 30.72 -18.10
N ALA A 14 -9.82 31.61 -18.26
CA ALA A 14 -11.23 31.22 -18.19
C ALA A 14 -11.63 30.26 -19.34
N LEU A 15 -11.11 30.47 -20.54
CA LEU A 15 -11.35 29.58 -21.69
C LEU A 15 -10.68 28.21 -21.50
N ALA A 16 -9.48 28.16 -20.90
CA ALA A 16 -8.79 26.91 -20.60
C ALA A 16 -9.55 26.06 -19.56
N VAL A 17 -10.10 26.70 -18.52
CA VAL A 17 -10.88 26.00 -17.49
C VAL A 17 -12.22 25.48 -18.06
N LEU A 18 -12.89 26.26 -18.91
CA LEU A 18 -14.10 25.81 -19.60
C LEU A 18 -13.84 24.64 -20.54
N GLY A 19 -12.72 24.64 -21.24
CA GLY A 19 -12.31 23.53 -22.09
C GLY A 19 -12.06 22.23 -21.31
N MET A 20 -11.41 22.32 -20.15
CA MET A 20 -11.19 21.14 -19.29
C MET A 20 -12.50 20.56 -18.71
N LEU A 21 -13.46 21.40 -18.35
CA LEU A 21 -14.78 20.96 -17.86
C LEU A 21 -15.59 20.27 -18.97
N TRP A 22 -15.41 20.66 -20.22
CA TRP A 22 -16.13 20.05 -21.35
C TRP A 22 -15.57 18.66 -21.69
N PHE A 23 -14.25 18.48 -21.58
CA PHE A 23 -13.61 17.17 -21.77
C PHE A 23 -13.90 16.18 -20.64
N ALA A 24 -14.01 16.63 -19.40
CA ALA A 24 -14.32 15.77 -18.26
C ALA A 24 -15.79 15.31 -18.20
N GLY A 25 -16.68 15.94 -18.96
CA GLY A 25 -18.12 15.63 -18.96
C GLY A 25 -18.55 14.58 -20.00
N ASN A 26 -17.69 14.17 -20.92
CA ASN A 26 -18.09 13.38 -22.07
C ASN A 26 -17.78 11.87 -22.00
N ASP A 27 -17.28 11.38 -20.85
CA ASP A 27 -16.96 9.94 -20.66
C ASP A 27 -18.08 9.12 -19.99
N LYS A 28 -19.34 9.61 -19.98
CA LYS A 28 -20.45 8.93 -19.29
C LYS A 28 -21.28 7.99 -20.17
N ASP A 29 -20.99 7.83 -21.45
CA ASP A 29 -21.80 7.01 -22.35
C ASP A 29 -21.04 5.85 -23.02
N ARG A 30 -20.29 5.09 -22.23
CA ARG A 30 -19.72 3.84 -22.76
C ARG A 30 -19.66 2.72 -21.73
N SER A 31 -20.81 2.36 -21.18
CA SER A 31 -20.93 1.08 -20.46
C SER A 31 -22.41 0.68 -20.31
N GLN A 32 -23.03 0.30 -21.39
CA GLN A 32 -24.22 -0.59 -21.36
C GLN A 32 -24.38 -1.18 -22.76
N GLU A 33 -23.75 -2.33 -22.97
CA GLU A 33 -24.32 -3.27 -23.91
C GLU A 33 -24.24 -4.66 -23.30
N ALA A 34 -25.41 -5.14 -23.01
CA ALA A 34 -25.73 -6.42 -22.45
C ALA A 34 -25.33 -7.56 -23.39
N ALA A 35 -24.72 -8.60 -22.84
CA ALA A 35 -24.75 -9.90 -23.42
C ALA A 35 -25.37 -10.87 -22.42
N THR A 36 -26.64 -11.17 -22.65
CA THR A 36 -27.37 -12.33 -22.14
C THR A 36 -26.85 -13.61 -22.77
N ALA A 37 -26.97 -14.69 -22.01
CA ALA A 37 -26.90 -16.13 -22.35
C ALA A 37 -25.47 -16.71 -22.31
N ASP A 38 -25.16 -17.66 -21.44
CA ASP A 38 -25.66 -19.02 -21.49
C ASP A 38 -25.32 -19.77 -20.19
N ALA A 39 -26.29 -20.45 -19.65
CA ALA A 39 -26.11 -21.30 -18.49
C ALA A 39 -25.49 -22.62 -18.96
N ALA A 40 -24.19 -22.77 -18.73
CA ALA A 40 -23.53 -24.05 -18.79
C ALA A 40 -23.01 -24.41 -17.40
N LEU A 41 -23.57 -25.46 -16.83
CA LEU A 41 -23.10 -26.14 -15.63
C LEU A 41 -21.62 -26.50 -15.79
N ALA A 42 -20.76 -25.76 -15.11
CA ALA A 42 -19.38 -26.16 -14.89
C ALA A 42 -19.29 -26.95 -13.58
N PRO A 43 -18.53 -28.06 -13.56
CA PRO A 43 -18.41 -28.91 -12.37
C PRO A 43 -17.72 -28.16 -11.24
N ALA A 44 -18.20 -28.40 -10.04
CA ALA A 44 -17.62 -27.91 -8.82
C ALA A 44 -16.11 -28.21 -8.79
N SER A 45 -15.31 -27.17 -9.05
CA SER A 45 -13.87 -27.23 -8.79
C SER A 45 -13.67 -27.34 -7.29
N ALA A 46 -13.02 -28.40 -6.89
CA ALA A 46 -12.61 -28.66 -5.52
C ALA A 46 -12.00 -27.40 -4.91
N ALA A 47 -12.60 -26.94 -3.82
CA ALA A 47 -12.04 -25.90 -3.00
C ALA A 47 -10.61 -26.32 -2.58
N SER A 48 -9.62 -25.66 -3.14
CA SER A 48 -8.25 -25.82 -2.68
C SER A 48 -8.22 -25.37 -1.22
N ASP A 49 -7.82 -26.28 -0.35
CA ASP A 49 -7.61 -26.03 1.07
C ASP A 49 -6.61 -24.86 1.21
N VAL A 50 -7.11 -23.67 1.40
CA VAL A 50 -6.29 -22.51 1.74
C VAL A 50 -5.84 -22.73 3.19
N ARG A 51 -4.60 -23.21 3.32
CA ARG A 51 -3.96 -23.38 4.63
C ARG A 51 -4.02 -22.08 5.40
N GLY A 52 -4.80 -22.03 6.47
CA GLY A 52 -4.83 -20.93 7.41
C GLY A 52 -6.19 -20.27 7.65
N VAL A 53 -7.26 -20.71 6.97
CA VAL A 53 -8.60 -20.22 7.29
C VAL A 53 -9.21 -21.11 8.37
N PRO A 54 -9.57 -20.59 9.56
CA PRO A 54 -10.29 -21.36 10.55
C PRO A 54 -11.63 -21.85 9.99
N ARG A 55 -11.94 -23.12 10.18
CA ARG A 55 -13.16 -23.77 9.66
C ARG A 55 -14.49 -23.25 10.23
N ASN A 56 -14.48 -22.28 11.12
CA ASN A 56 -15.66 -21.79 11.81
C ASN A 56 -16.21 -20.44 11.31
N GLY A 57 -15.83 -19.97 10.14
CA GLY A 57 -16.55 -18.95 9.39
C GLY A 57 -16.76 -17.58 10.05
N THR A 58 -16.09 -17.30 11.17
CA THR A 58 -16.27 -16.07 11.95
C THR A 58 -15.14 -15.06 11.83
N LEU A 59 -14.25 -15.23 10.87
CA LEU A 59 -13.34 -14.18 10.49
C LEU A 59 -13.97 -13.43 9.34
N ASP A 60 -14.38 -12.19 9.58
CA ASP A 60 -14.36 -11.22 8.49
C ASP A 60 -13.06 -11.44 7.74
N PRO A 61 -13.11 -11.70 6.44
CA PRO A 61 -11.89 -11.84 5.70
C PRO A 61 -11.14 -10.53 5.92
N VAL A 62 -10.08 -10.58 6.74
CA VAL A 62 -8.99 -9.65 6.52
C VAL A 62 -8.79 -9.79 5.04
N SER A 63 -9.00 -8.73 4.30
CA SER A 63 -8.82 -8.76 2.86
C SER A 63 -7.37 -9.13 2.62
N ILE A 64 -7.11 -10.43 2.70
CA ILE A 64 -5.90 -11.00 2.14
C ILE A 64 -6.19 -10.83 0.66
N ASP A 65 -5.52 -9.86 0.06
CA ASP A 65 -5.59 -9.68 -1.37
C ASP A 65 -5.40 -11.06 -2.01
N PRO A 66 -6.41 -11.59 -2.73
CA PRO A 66 -6.29 -12.91 -3.35
C PRO A 66 -5.18 -12.98 -4.38
N GLN A 67 -4.63 -11.83 -4.79
CA GLN A 67 -3.44 -11.74 -5.65
C GLN A 67 -2.13 -11.75 -4.87
N ARG A 68 -2.18 -11.76 -3.53
CA ARG A 68 -0.98 -11.88 -2.70
C ARG A 68 -0.46 -13.33 -2.81
N PRO A 69 0.73 -13.56 -3.40
CA PRO A 69 1.25 -14.91 -3.54
C PRO A 69 1.44 -15.53 -2.16
N ALA A 70 0.82 -16.70 -1.95
CA ALA A 70 0.90 -17.41 -0.67
C ALA A 70 2.32 -17.95 -0.40
N ASP A 71 3.14 -18.09 -1.42
CA ASP A 71 4.43 -18.74 -1.37
C ASP A 71 5.58 -17.74 -1.63
N ARG A 72 6.44 -17.59 -0.63
CA ARG A 72 7.78 -16.95 -0.70
C ARG A 72 7.82 -15.57 -1.35
N LEU A 73 7.30 -14.58 -0.63
CA LEU A 73 7.56 -13.20 -0.99
C LEU A 73 9.06 -12.90 -0.94
N PRO A 74 9.59 -12.14 -1.89
CA PRO A 74 10.98 -11.70 -1.84
C PRO A 74 11.22 -10.86 -0.59
N GLN A 75 12.36 -11.11 0.06
CA GLN A 75 12.77 -10.44 1.29
C GLN A 75 13.89 -9.46 1.00
N TYR A 76 13.79 -8.27 1.57
CA TYR A 76 14.78 -7.21 1.45
C TYR A 76 15.10 -6.60 2.80
N GLN A 77 16.34 -6.19 2.98
CA GLN A 77 16.72 -5.34 4.12
C GLN A 77 16.35 -3.88 3.82
N ALA A 78 15.97 -3.14 4.84
CA ALA A 78 15.62 -1.72 4.69
C ALA A 78 16.80 -0.91 4.10
N ASP A 79 18.03 -1.27 4.45
CA ASP A 79 19.23 -0.66 3.89
C ASP A 79 19.30 -0.81 2.38
N ALA A 80 19.08 -2.02 1.88
CA ALA A 80 19.15 -2.31 0.45
C ALA A 80 18.10 -1.51 -0.35
N ILE A 81 16.90 -1.34 0.20
CA ILE A 81 15.85 -0.55 -0.45
C ILE A 81 16.28 0.93 -0.52
N LEU A 82 16.80 1.49 0.58
CA LEU A 82 17.28 2.87 0.58
C LEU A 82 18.41 3.08 -0.42
N ASP A 83 19.39 2.18 -0.42
CA ASP A 83 20.55 2.25 -1.32
C ASP A 83 20.13 2.15 -2.79
N ASP A 84 19.20 1.26 -3.13
CA ASP A 84 18.67 1.15 -4.49
C ASP A 84 17.99 2.44 -4.93
N TYR A 85 17.14 3.03 -4.08
CA TYR A 85 16.48 4.30 -4.39
C TYR A 85 17.45 5.47 -4.51
N ARG A 86 18.54 5.49 -3.75
CA ARG A 86 19.58 6.53 -3.86
C ARG A 86 20.40 6.39 -5.13
N ASN A 87 20.71 5.15 -5.50
CA ASN A 87 21.53 4.88 -6.67
C ASN A 87 20.77 5.07 -7.98
N ASN A 88 19.55 4.55 -8.07
CA ASN A 88 18.72 4.65 -9.27
C ASN A 88 17.23 4.51 -8.92
N PRO A 89 16.51 5.64 -8.70
CA PRO A 89 15.10 5.62 -8.33
C PRO A 89 14.20 4.89 -9.35
N GLY A 90 14.48 5.00 -10.64
CA GLY A 90 13.70 4.33 -11.68
C GLY A 90 13.82 2.81 -11.60
N ALA A 91 15.05 2.30 -11.50
CA ALA A 91 15.27 0.87 -11.34
C ALA A 91 14.73 0.32 -10.01
N ALA A 92 14.77 1.13 -8.95
CA ALA A 92 14.17 0.79 -7.67
C ALA A 92 12.65 0.72 -7.76
N ASP A 93 12.00 1.67 -8.44
CA ASP A 93 10.56 1.61 -8.70
C ASP A 93 10.19 0.35 -9.51
N ASP A 94 10.93 0.01 -10.55
CA ASP A 94 10.71 -1.21 -11.34
C ASP A 94 10.83 -2.48 -10.48
N ARG A 95 11.68 -2.44 -9.46
CA ARG A 95 11.92 -3.57 -8.55
C ARG A 95 10.87 -3.68 -7.47
N TYR A 96 10.42 -2.56 -6.88
CA TYR A 96 9.64 -2.54 -5.64
C TYR A 96 8.21 -2.04 -5.80
N ARG A 97 7.96 -1.02 -6.62
CA ARG A 97 6.66 -0.38 -6.71
C ARG A 97 5.58 -1.32 -7.22
N GLY A 98 4.45 -1.39 -6.50
CA GLY A 98 3.33 -2.27 -6.83
C GLY A 98 3.60 -3.75 -6.61
N LYS A 99 4.71 -4.13 -5.97
CA LYS A 99 5.03 -5.52 -5.67
C LYS A 99 4.94 -5.79 -4.18
N TYR A 100 4.39 -6.96 -3.84
CA TYR A 100 4.38 -7.43 -2.46
C TYR A 100 5.75 -7.98 -2.10
N ILE A 101 6.30 -7.45 -1.03
CA ILE A 101 7.65 -7.77 -0.54
C ILE A 101 7.63 -7.88 0.98
N ILE A 102 8.61 -8.57 1.52
CA ILE A 102 8.91 -8.53 2.95
C ILE A 102 10.10 -7.62 3.16
N VAL A 103 9.97 -6.67 4.07
CA VAL A 103 11.08 -5.78 4.45
C VAL A 103 11.44 -6.03 5.89
N GLU A 104 12.72 -6.31 6.11
CA GLU A 104 13.29 -6.55 7.43
C GLU A 104 14.19 -5.41 7.85
N GLY A 105 14.22 -5.16 9.14
CA GLY A 105 15.09 -4.16 9.73
C GLY A 105 14.82 -3.93 11.20
N VAL A 106 15.26 -2.79 11.70
CA VAL A 106 15.10 -2.41 13.11
C VAL A 106 14.15 -1.23 13.21
N ALA A 107 13.08 -1.34 13.98
CA ALA A 107 12.14 -0.24 14.18
C ALA A 107 12.84 0.94 14.88
N SER A 108 12.79 2.12 14.27
CA SER A 108 13.25 3.38 14.88
C SER A 108 12.13 4.08 15.66
N GLY A 109 10.89 3.81 15.31
CA GLY A 109 9.71 4.35 16.00
C GLY A 109 8.43 4.07 15.27
N VAL A 110 7.34 4.42 15.93
CA VAL A 110 5.99 4.42 15.36
C VAL A 110 5.52 5.87 15.30
N ARG A 111 4.94 6.26 14.18
CA ARG A 111 4.35 7.59 13.99
C ARG A 111 2.90 7.49 13.55
N ARG A 112 2.13 8.50 13.93
CA ARG A 112 0.78 8.72 13.42
C ARG A 112 0.82 9.81 12.36
N GLY A 113 0.19 9.52 11.24
CA GLY A 113 -0.03 10.48 10.18
C GLY A 113 -1.37 11.21 10.33
N GLU A 114 -1.74 11.93 9.30
CA GLU A 114 -3.09 12.46 9.15
C GLU A 114 -4.07 11.31 8.90
N ALA A 115 -5.35 11.52 9.14
CA ALA A 115 -6.40 10.51 8.92
C ALA A 115 -6.23 9.17 9.68
N ASP A 116 -5.59 9.20 10.87
CA ASP A 116 -5.35 8.02 11.73
C ASP A 116 -4.46 6.93 11.09
N ASP A 117 -3.64 7.30 10.13
CA ASP A 117 -2.65 6.39 9.57
C ASP A 117 -1.52 6.12 10.57
N VAL A 118 -1.11 4.88 10.65
CA VAL A 118 0.00 4.46 11.51
C VAL A 118 1.17 4.01 10.68
N PHE A 119 2.33 4.57 10.95
CA PHE A 119 3.57 4.25 10.27
C PHE A 119 4.59 3.66 11.22
N VAL A 120 5.32 2.66 10.76
CA VAL A 120 6.56 2.18 11.39
C VAL A 120 7.72 2.67 10.56
N ASP A 121 8.60 3.45 11.19
CA ASP A 121 9.87 3.84 10.58
C ASP A 121 10.90 2.74 10.86
N ILE A 122 11.47 2.18 9.79
CA ILE A 122 12.49 1.14 9.86
C ILE A 122 13.85 1.81 9.61
N ARG A 123 14.76 1.62 10.56
CA ARG A 123 16.10 2.18 10.50
C ARG A 123 16.88 1.60 9.33
N THR A 124 17.71 2.45 8.76
CA THR A 124 18.70 2.09 7.74
C THR A 124 20.11 2.32 8.26
N ASN A 125 21.11 2.01 7.43
CA ASN A 125 22.52 2.31 7.67
C ASN A 125 22.80 3.82 7.79
N ASP A 126 21.94 4.66 7.21
CA ASP A 126 21.97 6.11 7.39
C ASP A 126 21.13 6.53 8.60
N PRO A 127 21.74 7.15 9.65
CA PRO A 127 21.01 7.55 10.84
C PRO A 127 19.90 8.59 10.58
N ASN A 128 19.99 9.32 9.45
CA ASN A 128 19.05 10.37 9.07
C ASN A 128 17.97 9.88 8.09
N ALA A 129 18.03 8.61 7.67
CA ALA A 129 17.09 8.06 6.72
C ALA A 129 16.40 6.82 7.27
N VAL A 130 15.18 6.61 6.83
CA VAL A 130 14.35 5.46 7.21
C VAL A 130 13.63 4.93 5.97
N VAL A 131 13.21 3.68 6.03
CA VAL A 131 12.13 3.16 5.19
C VAL A 131 10.85 3.25 5.98
N ARG A 132 9.82 3.85 5.42
CA ARG A 132 8.54 4.07 6.10
C ARG A 132 7.51 3.06 5.66
N ALA A 133 6.95 2.33 6.61
CA ALA A 133 5.91 1.33 6.39
C ALA A 133 4.56 1.82 6.94
N GLN A 134 3.60 2.10 6.06
CA GLN A 134 2.22 2.41 6.42
C GLN A 134 1.49 1.13 6.76
N LEU A 135 1.02 1.00 7.98
CA LEU A 135 0.36 -0.19 8.45
C LEU A 135 -1.11 -0.25 8.00
N LEU A 136 -1.56 -1.42 7.59
CA LEU A 136 -2.99 -1.69 7.42
C LEU A 136 -3.73 -1.44 8.74
N ARG A 137 -4.95 -0.92 8.66
CA ARG A 137 -5.80 -0.68 9.85
C ARG A 137 -6.08 -1.94 10.64
N ARG A 138 -6.18 -3.08 9.97
CA ARG A 138 -6.35 -4.39 10.60
C ARG A 138 -5.06 -5.18 10.51
N GLN A 139 -4.58 -5.63 11.64
CA GLN A 139 -3.34 -6.36 11.82
C GLN A 139 -3.59 -7.76 12.38
N ILE A 140 -2.59 -8.62 12.32
CA ILE A 140 -2.62 -9.95 12.96
C ILE A 140 -1.87 -9.87 14.28
N CYS A 141 -2.55 -10.15 15.39
CA CYS A 141 -2.03 -9.92 16.75
C CYS A 141 -1.96 -11.16 17.63
N GLY A 142 -2.00 -12.34 17.10
CA GLY A 142 -1.94 -13.50 17.98
C GLY A 142 -1.90 -14.84 17.25
N PRO A 143 -1.77 -15.93 18.00
CA PRO A 143 -1.85 -17.25 17.43
C PRO A 143 -3.21 -17.45 16.74
N ALA A 144 -3.24 -18.29 15.74
CA ALA A 144 -4.42 -18.57 14.92
C ALA A 144 -4.98 -17.37 14.13
N GLY A 145 -4.13 -16.35 13.81
CA GLY A 145 -4.52 -15.26 12.91
C GLY A 145 -5.55 -14.29 13.50
N ARG A 146 -5.65 -14.16 14.82
CA ARG A 146 -6.56 -13.18 15.43
C ARG A 146 -6.25 -11.78 14.94
N VAL A 147 -7.29 -11.11 14.44
CA VAL A 147 -7.23 -9.75 13.95
C VAL A 147 -7.32 -8.76 15.10
N CYS A 148 -6.56 -7.69 15.01
CA CYS A 148 -6.63 -6.54 15.91
C CYS A 148 -6.55 -5.25 15.13
N GLU A 149 -6.96 -4.17 15.78
CA GLU A 149 -6.76 -2.82 15.24
C GLU A 149 -5.26 -2.46 15.22
N VAL A 150 -4.88 -1.63 14.26
CA VAL A 150 -3.49 -1.22 14.04
C VAL A 150 -2.86 -0.57 15.27
N GLU A 151 -3.65 0.19 16.03
CA GLU A 151 -3.18 0.85 17.26
C GLU A 151 -2.71 -0.17 18.31
N ALA A 152 -3.47 -1.24 18.51
CA ALA A 152 -3.07 -2.29 19.44
C ALA A 152 -1.78 -2.98 18.96
N ARG A 153 -1.62 -3.18 17.67
CA ARG A 153 -0.40 -3.77 17.10
C ARG A 153 0.79 -2.83 17.19
N ALA A 154 0.58 -1.55 16.93
CA ALA A 154 1.59 -0.50 16.98
C ALA A 154 2.21 -0.35 18.39
N THR A 155 1.42 -0.52 19.45
CA THR A 155 1.91 -0.46 20.83
C THR A 155 2.89 -1.58 21.18
N MET A 156 2.87 -2.67 20.42
CA MET A 156 3.79 -3.81 20.60
C MET A 156 5.15 -3.58 19.95
N VAL A 157 5.26 -2.57 19.08
CA VAL A 157 6.52 -2.25 18.39
C VAL A 157 7.36 -1.33 19.26
N ARG A 158 8.54 -1.79 19.63
CA ARG A 158 9.50 -1.00 20.43
C ARG A 158 10.64 -0.50 19.56
N ARG A 159 11.12 0.69 19.88
CA ARG A 159 12.34 1.22 19.27
C ARG A 159 13.52 0.24 19.51
N GLY A 160 14.27 -0.05 18.46
CA GLY A 160 15.38 -0.99 18.52
C GLY A 160 14.98 -2.45 18.32
N GLN A 161 13.70 -2.75 18.20
CA GLN A 161 13.20 -4.10 17.95
C GLN A 161 13.40 -4.48 16.49
N LYS A 162 13.83 -5.72 16.24
CA LYS A 162 13.81 -6.28 14.89
C LYS A 162 12.36 -6.49 14.46
N VAL A 163 12.05 -6.03 13.27
CA VAL A 163 10.73 -6.14 12.66
C VAL A 163 10.84 -6.67 11.25
N ALA A 164 9.83 -7.41 10.85
CA ALA A 164 9.60 -7.76 9.46
C ALA A 164 8.20 -7.28 9.09
N VAL A 165 8.08 -6.58 7.99
CA VAL A 165 6.81 -6.10 7.47
C VAL A 165 6.56 -6.67 6.09
N GLU A 166 5.35 -7.14 5.86
CA GLU A 166 4.89 -7.58 4.55
C GLU A 166 4.07 -6.47 3.94
N CYS A 167 4.51 -5.91 2.85
CA CYS A 167 4.03 -4.65 2.30
C CYS A 167 3.92 -4.67 0.79
N ASN A 168 3.19 -3.69 0.28
CA ASN A 168 3.26 -3.28 -1.11
C ASN A 168 4.23 -2.09 -1.24
N GLY A 169 5.16 -2.14 -2.18
CA GLY A 169 6.06 -1.03 -2.45
C GLY A 169 5.30 0.15 -3.05
N ALA A 170 5.41 1.33 -2.45
CA ALA A 170 4.72 2.54 -2.89
C ALA A 170 5.62 3.56 -3.59
N GLY A 171 6.93 3.31 -3.65
CA GLY A 171 7.89 4.22 -4.26
C GLY A 171 8.49 5.21 -3.27
N LEU A 172 8.85 6.41 -3.72
CA LEU A 172 9.36 7.48 -2.88
C LEU A 172 8.25 8.48 -2.52
N SER A 173 8.23 8.90 -1.26
CA SER A 173 7.47 10.05 -0.79
C SER A 173 8.42 11.00 -0.07
N ASP A 174 8.56 12.22 -0.57
CA ASP A 174 9.50 13.24 -0.06
C ASP A 174 10.94 12.71 0.15
N GLY A 175 11.41 11.92 -0.83
CA GLY A 175 12.74 11.31 -0.79
C GLY A 175 12.90 10.14 0.17
N THR A 176 11.83 9.70 0.83
CA THR A 176 11.80 8.56 1.74
C THR A 176 11.12 7.37 1.04
N PRO A 177 11.75 6.18 1.01
CA PRO A 177 11.08 4.97 0.52
C PRO A 177 9.83 4.68 1.36
N LEU A 178 8.69 4.58 0.67
CA LEU A 178 7.39 4.32 1.27
C LEU A 178 6.90 2.91 0.91
N LEU A 179 6.37 2.23 1.90
CA LEU A 179 5.69 0.95 1.77
C LEU A 179 4.25 1.15 2.23
N SER A 180 3.29 0.60 1.50
CA SER A 180 1.87 0.67 1.84
C SER A 180 1.30 -0.70 2.21
N ASP A 181 0.12 -0.68 2.81
CA ASP A 181 -0.65 -1.89 3.15
C ASP A 181 0.14 -2.92 3.95
N CYS A 182 0.92 -2.45 4.90
CA CYS A 182 1.85 -3.28 5.64
C CYS A 182 1.20 -4.10 6.75
N LEU A 183 1.53 -5.39 6.79
CA LEU A 183 1.27 -6.29 7.91
C LEU A 183 2.57 -6.52 8.68
N LEU A 184 2.56 -6.32 9.99
CA LEU A 184 3.66 -6.69 10.86
C LEU A 184 3.71 -8.21 11.02
N ARG A 185 4.80 -8.81 10.53
CA ARG A 185 5.08 -10.24 10.68
C ARG A 185 5.95 -10.46 11.91
N GLY A 186 5.49 -11.32 12.80
CA GLY A 186 6.28 -11.68 13.98
C GLY A 186 6.49 -10.48 14.92
N GLY A 187 7.44 -10.65 15.80
CA GLY A 187 7.84 -9.58 16.71
C GLY A 187 7.08 -9.62 18.00
N ALA A 188 7.31 -10.68 18.70
CA ALA A 188 7.30 -10.72 20.15
C ALA A 188 8.23 -11.86 20.53
N ASN A 189 9.48 -11.57 20.65
CA ASN A 189 10.41 -12.26 21.52
C ASN A 189 11.14 -11.21 22.32
#